data_58abc1a46ba33a0f98e2f4ac1ed025ab
#
_entry.id   58abc1a46ba33a0f98e2f4ac1ed025ab
#
_cell.length_a   1.000
_cell.length_b   1.000
_cell.length_c   1.000
_cell.angle_alpha   90.00
_cell.angle_beta   90.00
_cell.angle_gamma   90.00
#
_symmetry.space_group_name_H-M   'P 1'
#
loop_
_entity.id
_entity.type
_entity.pdbx_description
1 polymer ?
#
loop_
_entity_poly.entity_id
_entity_poly.type
_entity_poly.pdbx_seq_one_letter_code
_entity_poly.pdbx_strand_id
1 'polypeptide(L)'
;MHRNALGQRVQRFRYAAYLWLAFVLFIAAREAEPPQLPWIFAALMPCVPWLLRAGRLVFGSPVGAVASAVDDAENLLTPFAIALLGLPPLPSVATVGALLTGAVAQFGWRGLPRCGVYVVAGWCAGALVTPHIAYEPSRVMDALCLAFMVAYTTPLCALGYEETMRMHRMRERLRIVSGELEVQRDRLARYVVAPVAARSTKAPLERRWLTVAFVDISDFTALTERLEPEDLTSLLDGFFAALVELTARYRGNLHKFLGDGALISFGDAGSEGRQANARACVAMLGQLACLIDRLNAAARRRGIPAILAVRSGVASGYCSVGDFGADERIEYTMIGAAVNLASRLEGLAATGETWVSQTTRDLVGADHFEAVGPLAVKGFAEPVTAFRLNGARSVDAREAAH
;
A
#
# COMPACT_ATOMS: atom_id res chain seq x y z
N MET A 1 8.94 -22.06 -1.94
CA MET A 1 9.62 -23.21 -1.34
C MET A 1 9.02 -23.73 -0.02
N HIS A 2 8.47 -22.94 0.87
CA HIS A 2 7.97 -23.40 2.18
C HIS A 2 6.68 -24.25 2.17
N ARG A 3 5.77 -24.07 1.21
CA ARG A 3 4.55 -24.90 1.09
C ARG A 3 4.85 -26.39 0.90
N ASN A 4 6.01 -26.73 0.35
CA ASN A 4 6.39 -28.14 0.14
C ASN A 4 6.84 -28.86 1.42
N ALA A 5 7.39 -28.18 2.42
CA ALA A 5 7.90 -28.82 3.63
C ALA A 5 6.76 -29.26 4.58
N LEU A 6 5.71 -28.42 4.74
CA LEU A 6 4.55 -28.80 5.55
C LEU A 6 3.78 -29.95 4.88
N GLY A 7 3.55 -29.84 3.57
CA GLY A 7 2.90 -30.89 2.79
C GLY A 7 3.64 -32.24 2.89
N GLN A 8 4.97 -32.22 2.88
CA GLN A 8 5.78 -33.42 3.06
C GLN A 8 5.67 -34.01 4.47
N ARG A 9 5.61 -33.18 5.51
CA ARG A 9 5.43 -33.64 6.91
C ARG A 9 4.05 -34.27 7.10
N VAL A 10 2.98 -33.58 6.68
CA VAL A 10 1.61 -34.12 6.73
C VAL A 10 1.52 -35.43 5.95
N GLN A 11 2.18 -35.53 4.82
CA GLN A 11 2.19 -36.75 4.00
C GLN A 11 2.90 -37.92 4.70
N ARG A 12 3.96 -37.68 5.47
CA ARG A 12 4.61 -38.74 6.29
C ARG A 12 3.67 -39.26 7.39
N PHE A 13 2.90 -38.40 8.04
CA PHE A 13 1.88 -38.83 9.01
C PHE A 13 0.76 -39.64 8.35
N ARG A 14 0.35 -39.31 7.12
CA ARG A 14 -0.61 -40.11 6.36
C ARG A 14 -0.09 -41.53 6.10
N TYR A 15 1.18 -41.70 5.74
CA TYR A 15 1.77 -43.01 5.57
C TYR A 15 1.73 -43.84 6.87
N ALA A 16 2.01 -43.23 8.00
CA ALA A 16 1.88 -43.89 9.30
C ALA A 16 0.44 -44.32 9.59
N ALA A 17 -0.55 -43.45 9.23
CA ALA A 17 -1.97 -43.77 9.37
C ALA A 17 -2.40 -44.96 8.49
N TYR A 18 -1.90 -45.07 7.25
CA TYR A 18 -2.18 -46.22 6.40
C TYR A 18 -1.60 -47.52 6.92
N LEU A 19 -0.34 -47.51 7.40
CA LEU A 19 0.28 -48.67 8.01
C LEU A 19 -0.50 -49.11 9.26
N TRP A 20 -0.94 -48.15 10.05
CA TRP A 20 -1.77 -48.43 11.19
C TRP A 20 -3.14 -49.04 10.81
N LEU A 21 -3.83 -48.47 9.85
CA LEU A 21 -5.11 -48.98 9.35
C LEU A 21 -4.94 -50.39 8.81
N ALA A 22 -3.89 -50.66 8.03
CA ALA A 22 -3.58 -52.01 7.57
C ALA A 22 -3.36 -52.99 8.70
N PHE A 23 -2.67 -52.57 9.76
CA PHE A 23 -2.47 -53.38 10.96
C PHE A 23 -3.78 -53.68 11.72
N VAL A 24 -4.64 -52.67 11.88
CA VAL A 24 -5.97 -52.82 12.47
C VAL A 24 -6.83 -53.79 11.65
N LEU A 25 -6.87 -53.64 10.33
CA LEU A 25 -7.60 -54.54 9.42
C LEU A 25 -7.02 -55.96 9.45
N PHE A 26 -5.70 -56.11 9.59
CA PHE A 26 -5.06 -57.40 9.75
C PHE A 26 -5.49 -58.11 11.02
N ILE A 27 -5.53 -57.44 12.15
CA ILE A 27 -6.02 -58.04 13.43
C ILE A 27 -7.51 -58.39 13.30
N ALA A 28 -8.31 -57.48 12.76
CA ALA A 28 -9.74 -57.71 12.55
C ALA A 28 -9.99 -58.91 11.61
N ALA A 29 -9.18 -59.06 10.57
CA ALA A 29 -9.25 -60.19 9.65
C ALA A 29 -8.90 -61.54 10.31
N ARG A 30 -8.03 -61.54 11.31
CA ARG A 30 -7.70 -62.77 12.08
C ARG A 30 -8.84 -63.23 12.98
N GLU A 31 -9.65 -62.29 13.44
CA GLU A 31 -10.76 -62.54 14.38
C GLU A 31 -12.09 -62.80 13.67
N ALA A 32 -12.17 -62.55 12.32
CA ALA A 32 -13.39 -62.70 11.53
C ALA A 32 -13.50 -64.03 10.82
N GLU A 33 -14.70 -64.61 10.74
CA GLU A 33 -15.05 -65.77 9.94
C GLU A 33 -16.14 -65.42 8.89
N PRO A 34 -15.91 -65.55 7.56
CA PRO A 34 -14.77 -66.07 6.82
C PRO A 34 -13.69 -64.97 6.53
N PRO A 35 -12.40 -65.35 6.53
CA PRO A 35 -11.29 -64.37 6.58
C PRO A 35 -10.83 -63.74 5.28
N GLN A 36 -11.42 -64.08 4.13
CA GLN A 36 -10.77 -63.76 2.83
C GLN A 36 -10.85 -62.28 2.40
N LEU A 37 -11.97 -61.61 2.52
CA LEU A 37 -12.14 -60.22 2.05
C LEU A 37 -11.35 -59.19 2.88
N PRO A 38 -11.38 -59.22 4.20
CA PRO A 38 -10.61 -58.28 5.04
C PRO A 38 -9.09 -58.39 4.85
N TRP A 39 -8.57 -59.61 4.58
CA TRP A 39 -7.14 -59.82 4.29
C TRP A 39 -6.66 -59.13 3.03
N ILE A 40 -7.47 -59.14 1.99
CA ILE A 40 -7.15 -58.47 0.71
C ILE A 40 -7.10 -56.97 0.93
N PHE A 41 -8.04 -56.37 1.67
CA PHE A 41 -8.04 -54.94 2.00
C PHE A 41 -6.86 -54.60 2.88
N ALA A 42 -6.54 -55.36 3.92
CA ALA A 42 -5.38 -55.15 4.76
C ALA A 42 -4.04 -55.12 4.00
N ALA A 43 -3.92 -56.04 3.01
CA ALA A 43 -2.72 -56.10 2.17
C ALA A 43 -2.63 -54.95 1.16
N LEU A 44 -3.74 -54.43 0.65
CA LEU A 44 -3.80 -53.36 -0.36
C LEU A 44 -3.61 -51.98 0.22
N MET A 45 -4.04 -51.73 1.47
CA MET A 45 -4.00 -50.41 2.08
C MET A 45 -2.61 -49.74 2.12
N PRO A 46 -1.50 -50.42 2.49
CA PRO A 46 -0.16 -49.85 2.41
C PRO A 46 0.30 -49.52 1.00
N CYS A 47 -0.28 -50.18 -0.01
CA CYS A 47 0.09 -49.96 -1.40
C CYS A 47 -0.60 -48.72 -2.00
N VAL A 48 -1.73 -48.27 -1.44
CA VAL A 48 -2.48 -47.08 -1.93
C VAL A 48 -1.60 -45.84 -2.06
N PRO A 49 -0.81 -45.41 -1.08
CA PRO A 49 0.05 -44.25 -1.21
C PRO A 49 1.10 -44.39 -2.33
N TRP A 50 1.59 -45.60 -2.57
CA TRP A 50 2.57 -45.91 -3.62
C TRP A 50 1.93 -45.89 -5.01
N LEU A 51 0.76 -46.48 -5.18
CA LEU A 51 0.01 -46.49 -6.43
C LEU A 51 -0.36 -45.06 -6.85
N LEU A 52 -0.77 -44.23 -5.88
CA LEU A 52 -1.12 -42.83 -6.10
C LEU A 52 0.10 -41.98 -6.48
N ARG A 53 1.27 -42.28 -5.92
CA ARG A 53 2.54 -41.62 -6.27
C ARG A 53 3.03 -42.03 -7.65
N ALA A 54 2.89 -43.30 -8.02
CA ALA A 54 3.21 -43.80 -9.34
C ALA A 54 2.28 -43.20 -10.41
N GLY A 55 1.00 -43.05 -10.12
CA GLY A 55 0.03 -42.38 -11.00
C GLY A 55 0.41 -40.91 -11.28
N ARG A 56 0.97 -40.19 -10.30
CA ARG A 56 1.46 -38.83 -10.52
C ARG A 56 2.64 -38.74 -11.51
N LEU A 57 3.50 -39.75 -11.51
CA LEU A 57 4.65 -39.82 -12.43
C LEU A 57 4.21 -40.18 -13.87
N VAL A 58 3.16 -40.97 -14.02
CA VAL A 58 2.71 -41.50 -15.32
C VAL A 58 1.76 -40.51 -16.02
N PHE A 59 0.86 -39.84 -15.32
CA PHE A 59 -0.21 -39.05 -15.93
C PHE A 59 0.08 -37.56 -16.11
N GLY A 60 1.24 -37.05 -15.65
CA GLY A 60 1.70 -35.66 -15.93
C GLY A 60 0.70 -34.53 -15.61
N SER A 61 -0.34 -34.85 -14.82
CA SER A 61 -1.43 -33.91 -14.53
C SER A 61 -1.03 -32.76 -13.61
N PRO A 62 -1.64 -31.57 -13.71
CA PRO A 62 -1.39 -30.47 -12.80
C PRO A 62 -1.58 -30.95 -11.35
N VAL A 63 -0.54 -30.74 -10.55
CA VAL A 63 -0.34 -31.27 -9.18
C VAL A 63 -1.57 -31.15 -8.25
N GLY A 64 -2.48 -30.20 -8.53
CA GLY A 64 -3.67 -29.95 -7.72
C GLY A 64 -4.84 -30.91 -7.97
N ALA A 65 -5.15 -31.24 -9.21
CA ALA A 65 -6.35 -32.03 -9.56
C ALA A 65 -6.18 -33.52 -9.19
N VAL A 66 -5.00 -34.09 -9.47
CA VAL A 66 -4.70 -35.48 -9.10
C VAL A 66 -4.61 -35.64 -7.58
N ALA A 67 -4.03 -34.67 -6.88
CA ALA A 67 -3.97 -34.72 -5.42
C ALA A 67 -5.37 -34.73 -4.79
N SER A 68 -6.31 -33.94 -5.32
CA SER A 68 -7.68 -33.90 -4.80
C SER A 68 -8.46 -35.18 -5.09
N ALA A 69 -8.29 -35.77 -6.27
CA ALA A 69 -8.94 -37.04 -6.61
C ALA A 69 -8.44 -38.21 -5.75
N VAL A 70 -7.18 -38.18 -5.39
CA VAL A 70 -6.54 -39.12 -4.46
C VAL A 70 -7.13 -39.02 -3.07
N ASP A 71 -7.27 -37.78 -2.57
CA ASP A 71 -7.84 -37.52 -1.25
C ASP A 71 -9.33 -37.92 -1.20
N ASP A 72 -10.08 -37.71 -2.29
CA ASP A 72 -11.48 -38.14 -2.40
C ASP A 72 -11.61 -39.69 -2.39
N ALA A 73 -10.75 -40.39 -3.14
CA ALA A 73 -10.70 -41.83 -3.13
C ALA A 73 -10.37 -42.39 -1.74
N GLU A 74 -9.42 -41.76 -1.01
CA GLU A 74 -9.08 -42.13 0.36
C GLU A 74 -10.25 -41.95 1.31
N ASN A 75 -10.90 -40.79 1.27
CA ASN A 75 -12.06 -40.47 2.09
C ASN A 75 -13.27 -41.37 1.82
N LEU A 76 -13.35 -42.01 0.65
CA LEU A 76 -14.38 -42.97 0.29
C LEU A 76 -14.02 -44.40 0.69
N LEU A 77 -12.82 -44.88 0.32
CA LEU A 77 -12.38 -46.26 0.47
C LEU A 77 -12.13 -46.66 1.92
N THR A 78 -11.65 -45.74 2.73
CA THR A 78 -11.31 -46.03 4.11
C THR A 78 -12.56 -46.30 4.99
N PRO A 79 -13.61 -45.44 4.96
CA PRO A 79 -14.88 -45.75 5.65
C PRO A 79 -15.59 -46.95 5.08
N PHE A 80 -15.49 -47.18 3.77
CA PHE A 80 -16.01 -48.38 3.13
C PHE A 80 -15.40 -49.66 3.74
N ALA A 81 -14.06 -49.69 3.88
CA ALA A 81 -13.35 -50.83 4.47
C ALA A 81 -13.75 -51.08 5.91
N ILE A 82 -13.99 -50.03 6.71
CA ILE A 82 -14.43 -50.12 8.10
C ILE A 82 -15.90 -50.63 8.17
N ALA A 83 -16.74 -50.17 7.27
CA ALA A 83 -18.13 -50.63 7.21
C ALA A 83 -18.21 -52.12 6.90
N LEU A 84 -17.32 -52.66 6.05
CA LEU A 84 -17.20 -54.10 5.78
C LEU A 84 -16.90 -54.93 7.06
N LEU A 85 -16.30 -54.31 8.09
CA LEU A 85 -16.00 -54.94 9.39
C LEU A 85 -17.13 -54.82 10.41
N GLY A 86 -18.34 -54.40 10.02
CA GLY A 86 -19.46 -54.27 10.88
C GLY A 86 -19.47 -52.98 11.76
N LEU A 87 -18.75 -51.94 11.35
CA LEU A 87 -18.73 -50.62 11.97
C LEU A 87 -18.37 -50.65 13.50
N PRO A 88 -17.24 -51.23 13.91
CA PRO A 88 -16.86 -51.21 15.32
C PRO A 88 -16.70 -49.74 15.79
N PRO A 89 -17.24 -49.31 16.94
CA PRO A 89 -17.38 -47.90 17.30
C PRO A 89 -16.05 -47.15 17.39
N LEU A 90 -15.07 -47.69 18.12
CA LEU A 90 -13.79 -47.03 18.33
C LEU A 90 -12.92 -46.95 17.07
N PRO A 91 -12.72 -48.02 16.28
CA PRO A 91 -12.05 -47.91 14.97
C PRO A 91 -12.72 -46.92 14.02
N SER A 92 -14.06 -46.87 14.01
CA SER A 92 -14.82 -45.92 13.19
C SER A 92 -14.55 -44.47 13.58
N VAL A 93 -14.64 -44.14 14.86
CA VAL A 93 -14.37 -42.81 15.39
C VAL A 93 -12.91 -42.40 15.16
N ALA A 94 -11.96 -43.30 15.41
CA ALA A 94 -10.54 -43.04 15.21
C ALA A 94 -10.23 -42.71 13.75
N THR A 95 -10.80 -43.44 12.82
CA THR A 95 -10.58 -43.26 11.38
C THR A 95 -11.24 -41.99 10.86
N VAL A 96 -12.49 -41.74 11.20
CA VAL A 96 -13.18 -40.49 10.82
C VAL A 96 -12.47 -39.29 11.40
N GLY A 97 -12.04 -39.34 12.65
CA GLY A 97 -11.25 -38.28 13.30
C GLY A 97 -9.96 -38.00 12.54
N ALA A 98 -9.24 -39.04 12.11
CA ALA A 98 -8.01 -38.91 11.32
C ALA A 98 -8.26 -38.29 9.93
N LEU A 99 -9.31 -38.71 9.22
CA LEU A 99 -9.68 -38.17 7.91
C LEU A 99 -10.09 -36.71 7.99
N LEU A 100 -10.96 -36.35 8.95
CA LEU A 100 -11.39 -34.96 9.16
C LEU A 100 -10.24 -34.05 9.57
N THR A 101 -9.38 -34.51 10.48
CA THR A 101 -8.19 -33.75 10.90
C THR A 101 -7.23 -33.56 9.72
N GLY A 102 -7.04 -34.59 8.90
CA GLY A 102 -6.24 -34.51 7.69
C GLY A 102 -6.80 -33.52 6.66
N ALA A 103 -8.12 -33.53 6.46
CA ALA A 103 -8.81 -32.60 5.56
C ALA A 103 -8.67 -31.15 6.03
N VAL A 104 -8.83 -30.89 7.33
CA VAL A 104 -8.62 -29.53 7.90
C VAL A 104 -7.17 -29.09 7.78
N ALA A 105 -6.20 -29.96 8.04
CA ALA A 105 -4.78 -29.61 7.92
C ALA A 105 -4.37 -29.28 6.48
N GLN A 106 -5.03 -29.87 5.48
CA GLN A 106 -4.68 -29.75 4.06
C GLN A 106 -5.46 -28.64 3.35
N PHE A 107 -6.77 -28.55 3.59
CA PHE A 107 -7.71 -27.66 2.88
C PHE A 107 -8.36 -26.60 3.78
N GLY A 108 -8.06 -26.63 5.08
CA GLY A 108 -8.74 -25.80 6.08
C GLY A 108 -10.20 -26.21 6.26
N TRP A 109 -11.00 -25.38 6.91
CA TRP A 109 -12.42 -25.64 7.19
C TRP A 109 -13.28 -25.88 5.93
N ARG A 110 -12.85 -25.38 4.76
CA ARG A 110 -13.54 -25.58 3.48
C ARG A 110 -13.47 -27.03 2.97
N GLY A 111 -12.50 -27.80 3.46
CA GLY A 111 -12.36 -29.22 3.10
C GLY A 111 -13.34 -30.15 3.83
N LEU A 112 -13.88 -29.74 4.99
CA LEU A 112 -14.74 -30.59 5.83
C LEU A 112 -16.02 -31.06 5.14
N PRO A 113 -16.83 -30.23 4.47
CA PRO A 113 -18.05 -30.71 3.83
C PRO A 113 -17.78 -31.77 2.75
N ARG A 114 -16.72 -31.55 1.97
CA ARG A 114 -16.30 -32.49 0.91
C ARG A 114 -15.87 -33.84 1.50
N CYS A 115 -15.00 -33.81 2.53
CA CYS A 115 -14.57 -35.01 3.24
C CYS A 115 -15.77 -35.74 3.86
N GLY A 116 -16.69 -35.04 4.52
CA GLY A 116 -17.88 -35.60 5.14
C GLY A 116 -18.78 -36.35 4.15
N VAL A 117 -19.00 -35.81 2.97
CA VAL A 117 -19.81 -36.46 1.91
C VAL A 117 -19.17 -37.78 1.50
N TYR A 118 -17.86 -37.84 1.25
CA TYR A 118 -17.19 -39.08 0.86
C TYR A 118 -17.15 -40.12 1.99
N VAL A 119 -16.96 -39.67 3.22
CA VAL A 119 -16.98 -40.54 4.41
C VAL A 119 -18.35 -41.23 4.56
N VAL A 120 -19.44 -40.47 4.47
CA VAL A 120 -20.80 -40.99 4.55
C VAL A 120 -21.11 -41.93 3.35
N ALA A 121 -20.74 -41.54 2.15
CA ALA A 121 -20.93 -42.35 0.95
C ALA A 121 -20.18 -43.69 1.06
N GLY A 122 -18.93 -43.68 1.54
CA GLY A 122 -18.14 -44.88 1.76
C GLY A 122 -18.78 -45.82 2.81
N TRP A 123 -19.26 -45.29 3.92
CA TRP A 123 -19.96 -46.03 4.93
C TRP A 123 -21.27 -46.70 4.41
N CYS A 124 -22.10 -45.91 3.73
CA CYS A 124 -23.33 -46.41 3.15
C CYS A 124 -23.06 -47.52 2.16
N ALA A 125 -22.10 -47.35 1.26
CA ALA A 125 -21.71 -48.35 0.29
C ALA A 125 -21.20 -49.65 0.96
N GLY A 126 -20.37 -49.55 1.98
CA GLY A 126 -19.85 -50.70 2.71
C GLY A 126 -20.98 -51.47 3.46
N ALA A 127 -21.87 -50.72 4.12
CA ALA A 127 -23.02 -51.32 4.84
C ALA A 127 -24.00 -52.06 3.90
N LEU A 128 -24.14 -51.62 2.65
CA LEU A 128 -24.97 -52.30 1.65
C LEU A 128 -24.37 -53.64 1.19
N VAL A 129 -23.04 -53.75 1.23
CA VAL A 129 -22.34 -54.98 0.76
C VAL A 129 -22.35 -56.08 1.82
N THR A 130 -22.26 -55.70 3.12
CA THR A 130 -22.18 -56.68 4.22
C THR A 130 -23.15 -56.32 5.36
N PRO A 131 -24.44 -56.62 5.21
CA PRO A 131 -25.47 -56.20 6.20
C PRO A 131 -25.43 -56.90 7.55
N HIS A 132 -24.61 -57.96 7.76
CA HIS A 132 -24.75 -58.87 8.93
C HIS A 132 -23.44 -59.34 9.57
N ILE A 133 -22.30 -58.69 9.38
CA ILE A 133 -21.09 -59.05 10.11
C ILE A 133 -21.12 -58.34 11.47
N ALA A 134 -21.56 -59.01 12.52
CA ALA A 134 -21.41 -58.55 13.91
C ALA A 134 -19.96 -58.82 14.36
N TYR A 135 -19.12 -57.78 14.27
CA TYR A 135 -17.77 -57.83 14.82
C TYR A 135 -17.76 -57.20 16.24
N GLU A 136 -17.45 -58.01 17.26
CA GLU A 136 -17.19 -57.50 18.60
C GLU A 136 -15.69 -57.17 18.75
N PRO A 137 -15.34 -55.87 18.88
CA PRO A 137 -13.93 -55.48 18.98
C PRO A 137 -13.34 -56.00 20.29
N SER A 138 -12.13 -56.57 20.21
CA SER A 138 -11.39 -56.96 21.39
C SER A 138 -10.88 -55.71 22.15
N ARG A 139 -10.69 -55.83 23.48
CA ARG A 139 -10.12 -54.75 24.31
C ARG A 139 -8.75 -54.26 23.80
N VAL A 140 -8.00 -55.16 23.15
CA VAL A 140 -6.71 -54.84 22.54
C VAL A 140 -6.90 -53.91 21.34
N MET A 141 -7.92 -54.16 20.50
CA MET A 141 -8.27 -53.30 19.35
C MET A 141 -8.64 -51.91 19.82
N ASP A 142 -9.48 -51.80 20.85
CA ASP A 142 -9.88 -50.50 21.39
C ASP A 142 -8.69 -49.71 21.95
N ALA A 143 -7.79 -50.38 22.71
CA ALA A 143 -6.58 -49.74 23.19
C ALA A 143 -5.66 -49.26 22.07
N LEU A 144 -5.49 -50.04 21.00
CA LEU A 144 -4.72 -49.67 19.81
C LEU A 144 -5.34 -48.48 19.09
N CYS A 145 -6.66 -48.43 18.93
CA CYS A 145 -7.34 -47.28 18.28
C CYS A 145 -7.17 -46.00 19.09
N LEU A 146 -7.29 -46.05 20.43
CA LEU A 146 -7.04 -44.91 21.30
C LEU A 146 -5.57 -44.42 21.20
N ALA A 147 -4.62 -45.36 21.27
CA ALA A 147 -3.21 -45.03 21.12
C ALA A 147 -2.92 -44.36 19.76
N PHE A 148 -3.53 -44.85 18.68
CA PHE A 148 -3.44 -44.22 17.35
C PHE A 148 -4.03 -42.81 17.34
N MET A 149 -5.24 -42.62 17.91
CA MET A 149 -5.85 -41.29 17.96
C MET A 149 -4.90 -40.29 18.61
N VAL A 150 -4.32 -40.62 19.75
CA VAL A 150 -3.39 -39.73 20.44
C VAL A 150 -2.11 -39.51 19.61
N ALA A 151 -1.51 -40.58 19.12
CA ALA A 151 -0.27 -40.50 18.33
C ALA A 151 -0.44 -39.78 17.01
N TYR A 152 -1.62 -39.76 16.40
CA TYR A 152 -1.93 -39.08 15.15
C TYR A 152 -2.34 -37.62 15.36
N THR A 153 -3.26 -37.34 16.28
CA THR A 153 -3.80 -35.99 16.48
C THR A 153 -2.82 -35.04 17.16
N THR A 154 -2.04 -35.53 18.14
CA THR A 154 -1.12 -34.66 18.90
C THR A 154 -0.06 -33.99 18.01
N PRO A 155 0.68 -34.72 17.15
CA PRO A 155 1.64 -34.09 16.25
C PRO A 155 1.00 -33.15 15.23
N LEU A 156 -0.20 -33.48 14.71
CA LEU A 156 -0.93 -32.60 13.79
C LEU A 156 -1.38 -31.30 14.46
N CYS A 157 -1.86 -31.35 15.67
CA CYS A 157 -2.19 -30.17 16.48
C CYS A 157 -0.93 -29.33 16.76
N ALA A 158 0.17 -29.96 17.12
CA ALA A 158 1.45 -29.27 17.35
C ALA A 158 1.96 -28.56 16.08
N LEU A 159 1.91 -29.22 14.92
CA LEU A 159 2.29 -28.62 13.63
C LEU A 159 1.35 -27.44 13.26
N GLY A 160 0.05 -27.58 13.48
CA GLY A 160 -0.93 -26.52 13.25
C GLY A 160 -0.67 -25.30 14.15
N TYR A 161 -0.34 -25.56 15.42
CA TYR A 161 0.01 -24.52 16.37
C TYR A 161 1.30 -23.78 15.96
N GLU A 162 2.37 -24.51 15.62
CA GLU A 162 3.62 -23.90 15.16
C GLU A 162 3.42 -23.03 13.92
N GLU A 163 2.63 -23.48 12.95
CA GLU A 163 2.36 -22.74 11.72
C GLU A 163 1.54 -21.46 12.00
N THR A 164 0.54 -21.58 12.88
CA THR A 164 -0.24 -20.42 13.32
C THR A 164 0.63 -19.39 14.01
N MET A 165 1.51 -19.83 14.91
CA MET A 165 2.45 -18.94 15.60
C MET A 165 3.48 -18.29 14.66
N ARG A 166 3.94 -19.03 13.63
CA ARG A 166 4.81 -18.47 12.59
C ARG A 166 4.09 -17.38 11.79
N MET A 167 2.83 -17.62 11.40
CA MET A 167 2.03 -16.65 10.68
C MET A 167 1.76 -15.39 11.52
N HIS A 168 1.48 -15.53 12.81
CA HIS A 168 1.33 -14.40 13.72
C HIS A 168 2.61 -13.56 13.81
N ARG A 169 3.77 -14.19 14.04
CA ARG A 169 5.07 -13.50 14.09
C ARG A 169 5.41 -12.80 12.77
N MET A 170 5.08 -13.42 11.62
CA MET A 170 5.31 -12.81 10.31
C MET A 170 4.42 -11.57 10.12
N ARG A 171 3.14 -11.64 10.48
CA ARG A 171 2.21 -10.50 10.40
C ARG A 171 2.65 -9.34 11.30
N GLU A 172 3.15 -9.66 12.48
CA GLU A 172 3.63 -8.65 13.42
C GLU A 172 4.88 -7.93 12.87
N ARG A 173 5.84 -8.69 12.35
CA ARG A 173 7.02 -8.12 11.66
C ARG A 173 6.64 -7.25 10.48
N LEU A 174 5.69 -7.67 9.64
CA LEU A 174 5.20 -6.87 8.52
C LEU A 174 4.56 -5.56 8.98
N ARG A 175 3.80 -5.57 10.09
CA ARG A 175 3.21 -4.35 10.67
C ARG A 175 4.28 -3.37 11.16
N ILE A 176 5.32 -3.87 11.82
CA ILE A 176 6.43 -3.02 12.32
C ILE A 176 7.15 -2.38 11.12
N VAL A 177 7.55 -3.18 10.13
CA VAL A 177 8.27 -2.69 8.94
C VAL A 177 7.41 -1.71 8.11
N SER A 178 6.12 -1.98 7.95
CA SER A 178 5.22 -1.05 7.25
C SER A 178 5.06 0.27 8.00
N GLY A 179 4.97 0.23 9.33
CA GLY A 179 4.92 1.44 10.16
C GLY A 179 6.22 2.27 10.08
N GLU A 180 7.38 1.61 10.12
CA GLU A 180 8.68 2.29 9.92
C GLU A 180 8.79 2.93 8.53
N LEU A 181 8.31 2.22 7.50
CA LEU A 181 8.31 2.72 6.12
C LEU A 181 7.39 3.95 5.96
N GLU A 182 6.21 3.95 6.59
CA GLU A 182 5.31 5.10 6.61
C GLU A 182 5.96 6.31 7.28
N VAL A 183 6.60 6.13 8.43
CA VAL A 183 7.31 7.21 9.12
C VAL A 183 8.46 7.77 8.27
N GLN A 184 9.22 6.91 7.60
CA GLN A 184 10.28 7.34 6.69
C GLN A 184 9.72 8.06 5.46
N ARG A 185 8.63 7.55 4.87
CA ARG A 185 7.93 8.20 3.77
C ARG A 185 7.45 9.59 4.15
N ASP A 186 6.83 9.75 5.33
CA ASP A 186 6.34 11.05 5.81
C ASP A 186 7.48 12.02 6.10
N ARG A 187 8.63 11.53 6.57
CA ARG A 187 9.84 12.36 6.70
C ARG A 187 10.33 12.83 5.34
N LEU A 188 10.46 11.91 4.37
CA LEU A 188 10.91 12.26 3.01
C LEU A 188 9.90 13.17 2.28
N ALA A 189 8.60 13.00 2.50
CA ALA A 189 7.57 13.85 1.92
C ALA A 189 7.69 15.33 2.33
N ARG A 190 8.33 15.64 3.46
CA ARG A 190 8.61 17.03 3.87
C ARG A 190 9.71 17.69 3.05
N TYR A 191 10.59 16.90 2.43
CA TYR A 191 11.72 17.40 1.63
C TYR A 191 11.46 17.30 0.12
N VAL A 192 10.36 16.70 -0.29
CA VAL A 192 10.03 16.44 -1.70
C VAL A 192 8.68 17.06 -2.01
N VAL A 193 8.60 17.79 -3.12
CA VAL A 193 7.35 18.39 -3.61
C VAL A 193 6.26 17.31 -3.77
N ALA A 194 5.06 17.60 -3.29
CA ALA A 194 3.93 16.66 -3.22
C ALA A 194 3.67 15.81 -4.50
N PRO A 195 3.85 16.31 -5.74
CA PRO A 195 3.70 15.50 -6.94
C PRO A 195 4.76 14.40 -7.11
N VAL A 196 5.95 14.56 -6.52
CA VAL A 196 7.08 13.61 -6.66
C VAL A 196 6.98 12.47 -5.65
N ALA A 197 6.50 12.75 -4.43
CA ALA A 197 6.37 11.75 -3.36
C ALA A 197 5.40 10.59 -3.71
N ALA A 198 4.49 10.79 -4.66
CA ALA A 198 3.48 9.80 -5.05
C ALA A 198 3.87 8.96 -6.28
N ARG A 199 5.02 9.21 -6.92
CA ARG A 199 5.39 8.56 -8.20
C ARG A 199 6.60 7.65 -8.03
N SER A 200 6.48 6.42 -8.54
CA SER A 200 7.58 5.44 -8.58
C SER A 200 8.41 5.52 -9.88
N THR A 201 8.00 6.33 -10.85
CA THR A 201 8.64 6.48 -12.16
C THR A 201 8.80 7.95 -12.52
N LYS A 202 9.86 8.28 -13.28
CA LYS A 202 10.14 9.64 -13.79
C LYS A 202 8.92 10.22 -14.50
N ALA A 203 8.48 11.41 -14.08
CA ALA A 203 7.34 12.08 -14.69
C ALA A 203 7.72 12.55 -16.11
N PRO A 204 6.91 12.24 -17.14
CA PRO A 204 7.15 12.75 -18.48
C PRO A 204 7.05 14.28 -18.48
N LEU A 205 7.81 14.92 -19.37
CA LEU A 205 7.72 16.35 -19.60
C LEU A 205 6.40 16.68 -20.29
N GLU A 206 5.59 17.50 -19.63
CA GLU A 206 4.31 17.93 -20.16
C GLU A 206 4.30 19.44 -20.39
N ARG A 207 3.74 19.87 -21.52
CA ARG A 207 3.53 21.27 -21.81
C ARG A 207 2.21 21.74 -21.19
N ARG A 208 2.30 22.58 -20.16
CA ARG A 208 1.14 23.10 -19.43
C ARG A 208 1.10 24.62 -19.45
N TRP A 209 -0.10 25.18 -19.38
CA TRP A 209 -0.28 26.60 -19.15
C TRP A 209 -0.31 26.85 -17.65
N LEU A 210 0.66 27.62 -17.16
CA LEU A 210 0.78 27.95 -15.75
C LEU A 210 0.79 29.45 -15.52
N THR A 211 0.35 29.85 -14.31
CA THR A 211 0.70 31.15 -13.74
C THR A 211 1.78 30.91 -12.68
N VAL A 212 2.92 31.56 -12.87
CA VAL A 212 4.13 31.37 -12.06
C VAL A 212 4.39 32.62 -11.26
N ALA A 213 4.65 32.47 -9.98
CA ALA A 213 5.04 33.54 -9.08
C ALA A 213 6.41 33.27 -8.46
N PHE A 214 7.26 34.27 -8.44
CA PHE A 214 8.43 34.36 -7.56
C PHE A 214 8.10 35.32 -6.43
N VAL A 215 8.44 34.93 -5.22
CA VAL A 215 8.34 35.74 -4.01
C VAL A 215 9.70 35.76 -3.36
N ASP A 216 10.20 36.93 -3.00
CA ASP A 216 11.54 37.10 -2.43
C ASP A 216 11.51 38.09 -1.27
N ILE A 217 12.37 37.88 -0.26
CA ILE A 217 12.51 38.83 0.86
C ILE A 217 13.38 39.99 0.43
N SER A 218 12.81 41.19 0.44
CA SER A 218 13.55 42.39 0.09
C SER A 218 14.65 42.68 1.11
N ASP A 219 15.84 43.07 0.60
CA ASP A 219 17.01 43.45 1.40
C ASP A 219 17.44 42.39 2.43
N PHE A 220 17.33 41.10 2.05
CA PHE A 220 17.65 39.96 2.91
C PHE A 220 19.08 40.02 3.45
N THR A 221 20.05 40.43 2.65
CA THR A 221 21.44 40.60 3.09
C THR A 221 21.54 41.57 4.25
N ALA A 222 20.86 42.71 4.18
CA ALA A 222 20.84 43.66 5.30
C ALA A 222 20.10 43.12 6.53
N LEU A 223 19.14 42.24 6.34
CA LEU A 223 18.41 41.53 7.41
C LEU A 223 19.35 40.53 8.13
N THR A 224 20.14 39.78 7.38
CA THR A 224 21.14 38.85 7.94
C THR A 224 22.25 39.50 8.70
N GLU A 225 22.63 40.73 8.34
CA GLU A 225 23.65 41.51 9.05
C GLU A 225 23.16 42.12 10.37
N ARG A 226 21.84 42.30 10.54
CA ARG A 226 21.22 42.98 11.68
C ARG A 226 20.67 42.05 12.73
N LEU A 227 20.37 40.81 12.38
CA LEU A 227 19.73 39.88 13.28
C LEU A 227 20.70 38.81 13.76
N GLU A 228 20.53 38.37 15.01
CA GLU A 228 21.18 37.18 15.50
C GLU A 228 20.66 35.94 14.72
N PRO A 229 21.49 34.91 14.49
CA PRO A 229 21.13 33.73 13.67
C PRO A 229 19.85 33.03 14.12
N GLU A 230 19.59 32.97 15.43
CA GLU A 230 18.41 32.32 16.01
C GLU A 230 17.12 33.10 15.70
N ASP A 231 17.18 34.45 15.79
CA ASP A 231 16.04 35.32 15.45
C ASP A 231 15.74 35.29 13.96
N LEU A 232 16.79 35.33 13.14
CA LEU A 232 16.66 35.20 11.68
C LEU A 232 16.03 33.87 11.31
N THR A 233 16.53 32.75 11.86
CA THR A 233 15.97 31.42 11.60
C THR A 233 14.50 31.33 11.99
N SER A 234 14.15 31.84 13.20
CA SER A 234 12.77 31.86 13.68
C SER A 234 11.84 32.70 12.79
N LEU A 235 12.34 33.81 12.25
CA LEU A 235 11.60 34.69 11.35
C LEU A 235 11.36 34.02 10.00
N LEU A 236 12.39 33.38 9.44
CA LEU A 236 12.31 32.62 8.17
C LEU A 236 11.40 31.41 8.27
N ASP A 237 11.52 30.62 9.33
CA ASP A 237 10.64 29.48 9.58
C ASP A 237 9.18 29.91 9.65
N GLY A 238 8.90 31.01 10.34
CA GLY A 238 7.56 31.58 10.41
C GLY A 238 7.05 32.05 9.05
N PHE A 239 7.89 32.71 8.25
CA PHE A 239 7.56 33.16 6.90
C PHE A 239 7.29 31.99 5.96
N PHE A 240 8.20 31.02 5.88
CA PHE A 240 8.05 29.87 4.98
C PHE A 240 6.86 28.99 5.35
N ALA A 241 6.65 28.72 6.65
CA ALA A 241 5.48 27.97 7.10
C ALA A 241 4.17 28.65 6.70
N ALA A 242 4.08 29.95 6.90
CA ALA A 242 2.90 30.73 6.54
C ALA A 242 2.70 30.84 5.01
N LEU A 243 3.80 30.94 4.25
CA LEU A 243 3.74 30.95 2.79
C LEU A 243 3.26 29.60 2.21
N VAL A 244 3.73 28.48 2.79
CA VAL A 244 3.23 27.13 2.41
C VAL A 244 1.74 27.02 2.66
N GLU A 245 1.25 27.41 3.84
CA GLU A 245 -0.17 27.39 4.20
C GLU A 245 -1.01 28.28 3.27
N LEU A 246 -0.53 29.51 3.01
CA LEU A 246 -1.19 30.46 2.15
C LEU A 246 -1.29 29.94 0.70
N THR A 247 -0.18 29.40 0.16
CA THR A 247 -0.13 28.80 -1.18
C THR A 247 -1.11 27.64 -1.31
N ALA A 248 -1.15 26.75 -0.32
CA ALA A 248 -2.08 25.61 -0.32
C ALA A 248 -3.55 26.03 -0.26
N ARG A 249 -3.89 27.07 0.51
CA ARG A 249 -5.24 27.65 0.63
C ARG A 249 -5.78 28.14 -0.72
N TYR A 250 -4.92 28.70 -1.54
CA TYR A 250 -5.26 29.17 -2.91
C TYR A 250 -4.99 28.14 -3.98
N ARG A 251 -4.79 26.84 -3.61
CA ARG A 251 -4.53 25.71 -4.53
C ARG A 251 -3.31 25.92 -5.42
N GLY A 252 -2.34 26.72 -4.96
CA GLY A 252 -1.04 26.83 -5.55
C GLY A 252 -0.13 25.68 -5.19
N ASN A 253 0.90 25.48 -5.97
CA ASN A 253 1.97 24.51 -5.73
C ASN A 253 3.28 25.25 -5.47
N LEU A 254 3.82 25.14 -4.24
CA LEU A 254 5.13 25.66 -3.91
C LEU A 254 6.17 24.61 -4.36
N HIS A 255 6.98 24.95 -5.38
CA HIS A 255 7.94 24.02 -5.95
C HIS A 255 9.22 23.93 -5.15
N LYS A 256 9.77 25.06 -4.78
CA LYS A 256 11.02 25.10 -4.00
C LYS A 256 11.24 26.46 -3.37
N PHE A 257 12.02 26.46 -2.32
CA PHE A 257 12.63 27.67 -1.80
C PHE A 257 13.95 27.96 -2.53
N LEU A 258 14.21 29.21 -2.82
CA LEU A 258 15.37 29.69 -3.55
C LEU A 258 16.14 30.69 -2.67
N GLY A 259 16.87 30.14 -1.70
CA GLY A 259 17.46 30.99 -0.64
C GLY A 259 16.38 31.58 0.26
N ASP A 260 16.24 32.90 0.22
CA ASP A 260 15.22 33.68 0.92
C ASP A 260 13.91 33.86 0.13
N GLY A 261 13.84 33.30 -1.10
CA GLY A 261 12.68 33.36 -1.97
C GLY A 261 11.96 32.03 -2.16
N ALA A 262 10.88 32.07 -2.91
CA ALA A 262 10.06 30.89 -3.23
C ALA A 262 9.55 30.93 -4.68
N LEU A 263 9.49 29.75 -5.30
CA LEU A 263 8.89 29.51 -6.62
C LEU A 263 7.55 28.81 -6.44
N ILE A 264 6.49 29.43 -6.93
CA ILE A 264 5.10 28.98 -6.79
C ILE A 264 4.46 28.89 -8.18
N SER A 265 3.61 27.90 -8.40
CA SER A 265 2.80 27.81 -9.62
C SER A 265 1.32 27.56 -9.32
N PHE A 266 0.50 27.92 -10.30
CA PHE A 266 -0.93 27.66 -10.32
C PHE A 266 -1.29 27.00 -11.66
N GLY A 267 -2.08 25.90 -11.60
CA GLY A 267 -2.51 25.14 -12.78
C GLY A 267 -1.73 23.84 -13.02
N ASP A 268 -0.82 23.45 -12.14
CA ASP A 268 -0.06 22.21 -12.23
C ASP A 268 -0.87 20.98 -11.80
N ALA A 269 -1.62 21.07 -10.71
CA ALA A 269 -2.35 19.96 -10.08
C ALA A 269 -3.87 20.01 -10.36
N GLY A 270 -4.29 20.06 -11.62
CA GLY A 270 -5.70 20.16 -11.97
C GLY A 270 -6.14 21.62 -12.23
N SER A 271 -6.49 21.90 -13.46
CA SER A 271 -6.75 23.26 -13.92
C SER A 271 -8.25 23.58 -13.83
N GLU A 272 -8.64 24.54 -13.01
CA GLU A 272 -9.95 25.21 -13.06
C GLU A 272 -10.04 26.20 -14.22
N GLY A 273 -8.98 26.27 -15.04
CA GLY A 273 -8.87 27.17 -16.18
C GLY A 273 -7.82 28.28 -15.97
N ARG A 274 -7.34 28.86 -17.07
CA ARG A 274 -6.24 29.83 -17.05
C ARG A 274 -6.55 31.08 -16.24
N GLN A 275 -7.79 31.56 -16.35
CA GLN A 275 -8.26 32.74 -15.62
C GLN A 275 -8.37 32.49 -14.11
N ALA A 276 -8.95 31.35 -13.72
CA ALA A 276 -9.08 30.97 -12.31
C ALA A 276 -7.70 30.83 -11.63
N ASN A 277 -6.76 30.20 -12.31
CA ASN A 277 -5.39 30.04 -11.80
C ASN A 277 -4.66 31.39 -11.64
N ALA A 278 -4.81 32.32 -12.62
CA ALA A 278 -4.22 33.64 -12.52
C ALA A 278 -4.85 34.47 -11.40
N ARG A 279 -6.17 34.42 -11.24
CA ARG A 279 -6.89 35.10 -10.14
C ARG A 279 -6.48 34.55 -8.78
N ALA A 280 -6.40 33.21 -8.64
CA ALA A 280 -5.96 32.58 -7.40
C ALA A 280 -4.55 33.00 -7.01
N CYS A 281 -3.63 33.07 -7.98
CA CYS A 281 -2.25 33.56 -7.75
C CYS A 281 -2.24 35.00 -7.26
N VAL A 282 -2.94 35.89 -7.95
CA VAL A 282 -2.98 37.32 -7.57
C VAL A 282 -3.69 37.54 -6.23
N ALA A 283 -4.79 36.82 -5.96
CA ALA A 283 -5.47 36.88 -4.67
C ALA A 283 -4.58 36.39 -3.53
N MET A 284 -3.83 35.29 -3.74
CA MET A 284 -2.83 34.80 -2.76
C MET A 284 -1.79 35.89 -2.46
N LEU A 285 -1.24 36.55 -3.48
CA LEU A 285 -0.23 37.61 -3.29
C LEU A 285 -0.83 38.86 -2.63
N GLY A 286 -2.09 39.17 -2.90
CA GLY A 286 -2.83 40.21 -2.18
C GLY A 286 -2.91 39.94 -0.68
N GLN A 287 -3.10 38.69 -0.27
CA GLN A 287 -3.10 38.29 1.14
C GLN A 287 -1.71 38.21 1.77
N LEU A 288 -0.66 38.09 0.95
CA LEU A 288 0.72 38.01 1.41
C LEU A 288 1.12 39.27 2.18
N ALA A 289 0.69 40.46 1.75
CA ALA A 289 0.95 41.70 2.47
C ALA A 289 0.39 41.68 3.88
N CYS A 290 -0.85 41.24 4.09
CA CYS A 290 -1.46 41.08 5.41
C CYS A 290 -0.74 40.01 6.26
N LEU A 291 -0.22 38.97 5.64
CA LEU A 291 0.58 37.95 6.29
C LEU A 291 1.91 38.52 6.82
N ILE A 292 2.61 39.28 5.99
CA ILE A 292 3.86 40.00 6.38
C ILE A 292 3.64 40.94 7.54
N ASP A 293 2.56 41.71 7.53
CA ASP A 293 2.21 42.62 8.64
C ASP A 293 2.01 41.86 9.96
N ARG A 294 1.34 40.70 9.90
CA ARG A 294 1.14 39.84 11.09
C ARG A 294 2.46 39.27 11.60
N LEU A 295 3.34 38.79 10.69
CA LEU A 295 4.66 38.28 11.08
C LEU A 295 5.54 39.38 11.71
N ASN A 296 5.55 40.58 11.11
CA ASN A 296 6.24 41.72 11.67
C ASN A 296 5.71 42.12 13.03
N ALA A 297 4.40 42.12 13.25
CA ALA A 297 3.80 42.38 14.56
C ALA A 297 4.18 41.30 15.58
N ALA A 298 4.27 40.03 15.19
CA ALA A 298 4.71 38.94 16.05
C ALA A 298 6.19 39.05 16.41
N ALA A 299 7.06 39.37 15.45
CA ALA A 299 8.49 39.60 15.66
C ALA A 299 8.73 40.76 16.65
N ARG A 300 8.04 41.91 16.48
CA ARG A 300 8.12 43.04 17.40
C ARG A 300 7.71 42.68 18.82
N ARG A 301 6.66 41.88 19.02
CA ARG A 301 6.24 41.38 20.35
C ARG A 301 7.31 40.53 21.03
N ARG A 302 8.17 39.89 20.27
CA ARG A 302 9.32 39.10 20.75
C ARG A 302 10.60 39.91 20.93
N GLY A 303 10.57 41.23 20.65
CA GLY A 303 11.72 42.12 20.74
C GLY A 303 12.67 42.02 19.53
N ILE A 304 12.28 41.35 18.43
CA ILE A 304 13.11 41.25 17.24
C ILE A 304 13.02 42.55 16.43
N PRO A 305 14.13 43.30 16.26
CA PRO A 305 14.13 44.60 15.60
C PRO A 305 14.18 44.48 14.08
N ALA A 306 13.26 43.65 13.49
CA ALA A 306 13.23 43.40 12.06
C ALA A 306 11.91 43.85 11.44
N ILE A 307 12.00 44.32 10.21
CA ILE A 307 10.85 44.54 9.32
C ILE A 307 11.05 43.61 8.11
N LEU A 308 10.26 42.55 8.09
CA LEU A 308 10.18 41.67 6.89
C LEU A 308 9.37 42.41 5.83
N ALA A 309 9.91 42.48 4.62
CA ALA A 309 9.22 42.96 3.42
C ALA A 309 9.49 42.02 2.30
N VAL A 310 8.55 41.86 1.39
CA VAL A 310 8.67 40.95 0.23
C VAL A 310 8.38 41.70 -1.07
N ARG A 311 8.96 41.22 -2.13
CA ARG A 311 8.64 41.61 -3.50
C ARG A 311 8.23 40.37 -4.29
N SER A 312 7.42 40.55 -5.32
CA SER A 312 6.93 39.42 -6.09
C SER A 312 6.83 39.72 -7.56
N GLY A 313 7.09 38.72 -8.40
CA GLY A 313 6.94 38.78 -9.85
C GLY A 313 6.06 37.66 -10.36
N VAL A 314 5.10 37.97 -11.23
CA VAL A 314 4.13 37.01 -11.76
C VAL A 314 4.08 37.03 -13.28
N ALA A 315 4.09 35.86 -13.90
CA ALA A 315 3.83 35.73 -15.32
C ALA A 315 3.05 34.46 -15.65
N SER A 316 2.19 34.55 -16.66
CA SER A 316 1.38 33.44 -17.14
C SER A 316 1.81 33.03 -18.55
N GLY A 317 1.90 31.71 -18.79
CA GLY A 317 2.29 31.21 -20.12
C GLY A 317 2.51 29.70 -20.13
N TYR A 318 2.90 29.19 -21.30
CA TYR A 318 3.25 27.77 -21.42
C TYR A 318 4.62 27.48 -20.79
N CYS A 319 4.65 26.44 -19.99
CA CYS A 319 5.84 25.88 -19.37
C CYS A 319 5.94 24.38 -19.66
N SER A 320 7.14 23.84 -19.75
CA SER A 320 7.41 22.41 -19.68
C SER A 320 7.59 22.04 -18.23
N VAL A 321 6.74 21.14 -17.72
CA VAL A 321 6.71 20.70 -16.32
C VAL A 321 7.02 19.22 -16.28
N GLY A 322 7.80 18.78 -15.33
CA GLY A 322 8.15 17.38 -15.16
C GLY A 322 9.49 17.19 -14.45
N ASP A 323 10.01 15.99 -14.55
CA ASP A 323 11.29 15.62 -13.95
C ASP A 323 12.45 15.98 -14.86
N PHE A 324 13.29 16.90 -14.41
CA PHE A 324 14.52 17.32 -15.07
C PHE A 324 15.73 16.78 -14.31
N GLY A 325 16.78 16.40 -15.03
CA GLY A 325 18.05 15.96 -14.48
C GLY A 325 18.48 14.57 -14.92
N ALA A 326 19.59 14.10 -14.36
CA ALA A 326 20.14 12.78 -14.57
C ALA A 326 19.62 11.81 -13.49
N ASP A 327 19.83 10.49 -13.69
CA ASP A 327 19.30 9.44 -12.81
C ASP A 327 19.72 9.58 -11.33
N GLU A 328 20.88 10.19 -11.07
CA GLU A 328 21.39 10.43 -9.72
C GLU A 328 20.81 11.68 -9.04
N ARG A 329 20.28 12.64 -9.83
CA ARG A 329 19.68 13.88 -9.33
C ARG A 329 18.54 14.33 -10.21
N ILE A 330 17.33 14.03 -9.81
CA ILE A 330 16.09 14.39 -10.49
C ILE A 330 15.41 15.48 -9.68
N GLU A 331 14.97 16.53 -10.36
CA GLU A 331 14.20 17.62 -9.77
C GLU A 331 12.92 17.82 -10.56
N TYR A 332 11.79 17.76 -9.88
CA TYR A 332 10.50 18.13 -10.46
C TYR A 332 10.41 19.65 -10.51
N THR A 333 10.41 20.21 -11.69
CA THR A 333 10.40 21.66 -11.86
C THR A 333 9.72 22.08 -13.17
N MET A 334 9.68 23.39 -13.41
CA MET A 334 9.10 23.97 -14.61
C MET A 334 10.14 24.84 -15.33
N ILE A 335 10.13 24.77 -16.64
CA ILE A 335 10.98 25.57 -17.52
C ILE A 335 10.09 26.25 -18.58
N GLY A 336 10.28 27.56 -18.79
CA GLY A 336 9.54 28.30 -19.78
C GLY A 336 9.80 29.81 -19.74
N ALA A 337 9.41 30.52 -20.82
CA ALA A 337 9.53 31.97 -20.87
C ALA A 337 8.77 32.67 -19.73
N ALA A 338 7.61 32.12 -19.31
CA ALA A 338 6.85 32.65 -18.19
C ALA A 338 7.61 32.55 -16.86
N VAL A 339 8.37 31.46 -16.63
CA VAL A 339 9.17 31.28 -15.42
C VAL A 339 10.28 32.36 -15.38
N ASN A 340 11.00 32.52 -16.50
CA ASN A 340 12.05 33.53 -16.59
C ASN A 340 11.51 34.95 -16.44
N LEU A 341 10.34 35.22 -17.03
CA LEU A 341 9.72 36.55 -16.95
C LEU A 341 9.27 36.84 -15.50
N ALA A 342 8.64 35.91 -14.81
CA ALA A 342 8.23 36.07 -13.45
C ALA A 342 9.42 36.39 -12.53
N SER A 343 10.53 35.66 -12.64
CA SER A 343 11.78 35.94 -11.92
C SER A 343 12.34 37.32 -12.20
N ARG A 344 12.30 37.77 -13.49
CA ARG A 344 12.81 39.12 -13.83
C ARG A 344 11.91 40.22 -13.30
N LEU A 345 10.59 40.04 -13.32
CA LEU A 345 9.65 41.00 -12.76
C LEU A 345 9.79 41.11 -11.25
N GLU A 346 10.04 39.99 -10.56
CA GLU A 346 10.35 39.98 -9.13
C GLU A 346 11.61 40.83 -8.84
N GLY A 347 12.73 40.57 -9.55
CA GLY A 347 13.97 41.30 -9.33
C GLY A 347 13.91 42.80 -9.67
N LEU A 348 12.92 43.24 -10.46
CA LEU A 348 12.70 44.65 -10.82
C LEU A 348 11.64 45.32 -9.92
N ALA A 349 10.83 44.56 -9.23
CA ALA A 349 9.79 45.07 -8.34
C ALA A 349 10.41 45.77 -7.13
N ALA A 350 9.80 46.89 -6.72
CA ALA A 350 10.20 47.60 -5.50
C ALA A 350 9.77 46.80 -4.26
N THR A 351 10.41 47.08 -3.16
CA THR A 351 10.08 46.49 -1.87
C THR A 351 8.59 46.68 -1.53
N GLY A 352 7.90 45.58 -1.21
CA GLY A 352 6.46 45.58 -0.93
C GLY A 352 5.57 45.52 -2.15
N GLU A 353 6.12 45.43 -3.38
CA GLU A 353 5.34 45.44 -4.59
C GLU A 353 5.24 44.04 -5.25
N THR A 354 4.13 43.83 -5.94
CA THR A 354 3.92 42.69 -6.83
C THR A 354 3.77 43.18 -8.26
N TRP A 355 4.68 42.75 -9.12
CA TRP A 355 4.63 43.05 -10.53
C TRP A 355 4.17 41.88 -11.36
N VAL A 356 3.27 42.13 -12.33
CA VAL A 356 2.67 41.10 -13.18
C VAL A 356 2.91 41.37 -14.64
N SER A 357 3.03 40.32 -15.47
CA SER A 357 3.07 40.41 -16.90
C SER A 357 1.74 40.86 -17.51
N GLN A 358 1.75 41.42 -18.72
CA GLN A 358 0.54 41.75 -19.46
C GLN A 358 -0.41 40.55 -19.59
N THR A 359 0.11 39.37 -19.94
CA THR A 359 -0.70 38.16 -20.04
C THR A 359 -1.44 37.82 -18.72
N THR A 360 -0.78 37.96 -17.58
CA THR A 360 -1.39 37.74 -16.29
C THR A 360 -2.49 38.78 -15.98
N ARG A 361 -2.18 40.04 -16.24
CA ARG A 361 -3.11 41.17 -16.08
C ARG A 361 -4.37 40.97 -16.93
N ASP A 362 -4.23 40.53 -18.18
CA ASP A 362 -5.36 40.30 -19.09
C ASP A 362 -6.24 39.11 -18.67
N LEU A 363 -5.67 38.11 -18.02
CA LEU A 363 -6.41 36.98 -17.43
C LEU A 363 -7.19 37.35 -16.19
N VAL A 364 -6.67 38.24 -15.35
CA VAL A 364 -7.30 38.64 -14.06
C VAL A 364 -8.32 39.76 -14.26
N GLY A 365 -8.01 40.74 -15.09
CA GLY A 365 -8.78 41.95 -15.33
C GLY A 365 -7.96 43.22 -15.01
N ALA A 366 -8.19 44.28 -15.77
CA ALA A 366 -7.37 45.48 -15.70
C ALA A 366 -7.50 46.29 -14.41
N ASP A 367 -8.64 46.20 -13.76
CA ASP A 367 -9.06 47.10 -12.65
C ASP A 367 -8.22 46.95 -11.38
N HIS A 368 -7.44 45.88 -11.32
CA HIS A 368 -6.61 45.54 -10.16
C HIS A 368 -5.14 46.03 -10.30
N PHE A 369 -4.80 46.64 -11.43
CA PHE A 369 -3.40 46.89 -11.77
C PHE A 369 -3.17 48.31 -12.27
N GLU A 370 -1.99 48.83 -11.96
CA GLU A 370 -1.47 50.09 -12.49
C GLU A 370 -0.31 49.80 -13.44
N ALA A 371 -0.25 50.48 -14.59
CA ALA A 371 0.84 50.29 -15.55
C ALA A 371 2.14 50.83 -15.02
N VAL A 372 3.18 49.99 -14.97
CA VAL A 372 4.58 50.43 -14.73
C VAL A 372 5.24 50.95 -16.01
N GLY A 373 4.82 50.39 -17.14
CA GLY A 373 5.32 50.74 -18.45
C GLY A 373 6.18 49.67 -19.10
N PRO A 374 6.76 49.96 -20.29
CA PRO A 374 7.62 49.05 -21.00
C PRO A 374 8.99 48.97 -20.33
N LEU A 375 9.47 47.76 -20.07
CA LEU A 375 10.73 47.48 -19.39
C LEU A 375 11.66 46.67 -20.33
N ALA A 376 12.91 47.02 -20.42
CA ALA A 376 13.94 46.21 -21.06
C ALA A 376 14.29 45.04 -20.09
N VAL A 377 13.87 43.82 -20.41
CA VAL A 377 14.07 42.63 -19.59
C VAL A 377 15.14 41.76 -20.24
N LYS A 378 16.18 41.39 -19.49
CA LYS A 378 17.27 40.55 -19.99
C LYS A 378 16.73 39.20 -20.49
N GLY A 379 17.02 38.88 -21.76
CA GLY A 379 16.60 37.64 -22.41
C GLY A 379 15.29 37.74 -23.19
N PHE A 380 14.69 38.93 -23.28
CA PHE A 380 13.55 39.24 -24.14
C PHE A 380 14.00 40.24 -25.21
N ALA A 381 13.63 39.96 -26.46
CA ALA A 381 14.05 40.80 -27.61
C ALA A 381 13.32 42.15 -27.65
N GLU A 382 12.06 42.15 -27.15
CA GLU A 382 11.21 43.35 -27.11
C GLU A 382 10.95 43.75 -25.66
N PRO A 383 10.74 45.08 -25.40
CA PRO A 383 10.35 45.55 -24.09
C PRO A 383 9.05 44.88 -23.62
N VAL A 384 9.03 44.41 -22.38
CA VAL A 384 7.88 43.76 -21.74
C VAL A 384 7.12 44.81 -20.93
N THR A 385 5.81 44.94 -21.16
CA THR A 385 4.96 45.80 -20.33
C THR A 385 4.65 45.09 -18.99
N ALA A 386 5.02 45.74 -17.89
CA ALA A 386 4.72 45.30 -16.54
C ALA A 386 3.61 46.13 -15.90
N PHE A 387 2.92 45.52 -14.99
CA PHE A 387 1.86 46.13 -14.22
C PHE A 387 2.05 45.82 -12.72
N ARG A 388 1.80 46.82 -11.88
CA ARG A 388 1.84 46.72 -10.45
C ARG A 388 0.44 46.36 -9.90
N LEU A 389 0.37 45.40 -9.01
CA LEU A 389 -0.85 45.07 -8.28
C LEU A 389 -1.22 46.20 -7.32
N ASN A 390 -2.42 46.76 -7.42
CA ASN A 390 -2.93 47.78 -6.50
C ASN A 390 -3.14 47.15 -5.12
N GLY A 391 -2.73 47.83 -4.04
CA GLY A 391 -2.64 47.30 -2.67
C GLY A 391 -3.85 46.47 -2.22
N ALA A 392 -3.60 45.51 -1.36
CA ALA A 392 -4.42 44.36 -0.93
C ALA A 392 -5.87 44.63 -0.46
N ARG A 393 -6.34 45.87 -0.43
CA ARG A 393 -7.68 46.23 0.04
C ARG A 393 -8.82 46.07 -0.99
N SER A 394 -8.52 45.76 -2.26
CA SER A 394 -9.53 45.81 -3.33
C SER A 394 -10.04 44.46 -3.86
N VAL A 395 -9.38 43.35 -3.55
CA VAL A 395 -9.73 42.03 -4.15
C VAL A 395 -10.82 41.30 -3.37
N ASP A 396 -10.80 41.36 -2.02
CA ASP A 396 -11.75 40.62 -1.19
C ASP A 396 -13.15 41.26 -0.99
N ALA A 397 -13.30 42.55 -1.28
CA ALA A 397 -14.53 43.25 -0.97
C ALA A 397 -15.62 43.15 -2.08
N ARG A 398 -15.29 42.64 -3.25
CA ARG A 398 -16.24 42.53 -4.38
C ARG A 398 -16.73 41.11 -4.68
N GLU A 399 -15.97 40.05 -4.27
CA GLU A 399 -16.42 38.67 -4.45
C GLU A 399 -17.35 38.14 -3.34
N ALA A 400 -17.43 38.82 -2.19
CA ALA A 400 -18.41 38.49 -1.15
C ALA A 400 -19.83 39.09 -1.44
N ALA A 401 -20.02 39.77 -2.56
CA ALA A 401 -21.26 40.40 -2.95
C ALA A 401 -21.97 39.77 -4.17
N HIS A 402 -21.52 38.65 -4.62
CA HIS A 402 -22.17 37.80 -5.62
C HIS A 402 -22.12 36.33 -5.18
#